data_8d9b941174bc8986ba2304ce06c6030c
#
_entry.id   8d9b941174bc8986ba2304ce06c6030c
#
_cell.length_a   1.000
_cell.length_b   1.000
_cell.length_c   1.000
_cell.angle_alpha   90.00
_cell.angle_beta   90.00
_cell.angle_gamma   90.00
#
_symmetry.space_group_name_H-M   'P 1'
#
loop_
_entity.id
_entity.type
_entity.pdbx_description
1 polymer ?
#
loop_
_entity_poly.entity_id
_entity_poly.type
_entity_poly.pdbx_seq_one_letter_code
_entity_poly.pdbx_strand_id
1 'polypeptide(L)'
;VMTEHSGRNGLSLINPPGLYDPAPNGYSHVALLPPGARLAFIAGQGGETVDGRLSRDFREQVRQALANLRLAIEAVGGTAQQIAKLTVLIVDHSEARLQVFGEELVGALGPGPKPACTLIPVPRLALDGMLFEIEAVVLLTEA
;
A
#
# COMPACT_ATOMS: atom_id res chain seq x y z
N VAL A 1 -17.86 17.92 5.29
CA VAL A 1 -18.65 16.70 5.20
C VAL A 1 -17.71 15.49 5.22
N MET A 2 -17.99 14.54 6.08
CA MET A 2 -17.23 13.31 6.14
C MET A 2 -17.54 12.42 4.92
N THR A 3 -16.52 11.93 4.25
CA THR A 3 -16.69 10.89 3.24
C THR A 3 -16.34 9.54 3.83
N GLU A 4 -17.16 8.55 3.59
CA GLU A 4 -16.97 7.18 4.03
C GLU A 4 -17.26 6.23 2.89
N HIS A 5 -16.33 5.30 2.65
CA HIS A 5 -16.49 4.26 1.66
C HIS A 5 -16.44 2.92 2.37
N SER A 6 -17.58 2.22 2.41
CA SER A 6 -17.67 0.88 2.99
C SER A 6 -17.34 -0.15 1.91
N GLY A 7 -16.28 -0.90 2.13
CA GLY A 7 -15.86 -1.98 1.26
C GLY A 7 -16.43 -3.32 1.71
N ARG A 8 -15.96 -4.38 1.05
CA ARG A 8 -16.26 -5.75 1.44
C ARG A 8 -15.76 -6.01 2.85
N ASN A 9 -16.46 -6.88 3.57
CA ASN A 9 -16.04 -7.37 4.90
C ASN A 9 -16.06 -6.29 6.00
N GLY A 10 -16.73 -5.18 5.79
CA GLY A 10 -16.88 -4.15 6.80
C GLY A 10 -15.70 -3.17 6.90
N LEU A 11 -14.73 -3.23 5.98
CA LEU A 11 -13.69 -2.22 5.92
C LEU A 11 -14.30 -0.88 5.50
N SER A 12 -14.12 0.15 6.31
CA SER A 12 -14.58 1.50 6.02
C SER A 12 -13.38 2.43 5.87
N LEU A 13 -13.34 3.16 4.77
CA LEU A 13 -12.33 4.19 4.53
C LEU A 13 -12.98 5.55 4.74
N ILE A 14 -12.45 6.34 5.66
CA ILE A 14 -13.12 7.53 6.16
C ILE A 14 -12.20 8.75 6.01
N ASN A 15 -12.75 9.82 5.45
CA ASN A 15 -12.07 11.10 5.36
C ASN A 15 -12.91 12.15 6.08
N PRO A 16 -12.56 12.48 7.33
CA PRO A 16 -13.37 13.40 8.14
C PRO A 16 -13.25 14.84 7.64
N PRO A 17 -14.28 15.66 7.90
CA PRO A 17 -14.17 17.10 7.64
C PRO A 17 -13.11 17.72 8.53
N GLY A 18 -12.47 18.78 8.06
CA GLY A 18 -11.38 19.42 8.80
C GLY A 18 -9.99 18.92 8.41
N LEU A 19 -9.92 17.78 7.73
CA LEU A 19 -8.68 17.34 7.07
C LEU A 19 -8.78 17.58 5.57
N TYR A 20 -7.64 17.85 4.92
CA TYR A 20 -7.66 18.01 3.48
C TYR A 20 -8.09 16.72 2.79
N ASP A 21 -8.59 16.83 1.56
CA ASP A 21 -8.98 15.66 0.76
C ASP A 21 -7.74 14.88 0.30
N PRO A 22 -7.55 13.64 0.77
CA PRO A 22 -6.38 12.86 0.41
C PRO A 22 -6.52 12.11 -0.93
N ALA A 23 -7.71 12.07 -1.50
CA ALA A 23 -7.97 11.28 -2.71
C ALA A 23 -7.03 11.63 -3.87
N PRO A 24 -6.73 12.92 -4.17
CA PRO A 24 -5.77 13.24 -5.22
C PRO A 24 -4.35 12.72 -4.94
N ASN A 25 -4.02 12.49 -3.67
CA ASN A 25 -2.72 11.95 -3.26
C ASN A 25 -2.74 10.43 -3.13
N GLY A 26 -3.86 9.79 -3.46
CA GLY A 26 -3.92 8.33 -3.57
C GLY A 26 -4.05 7.57 -2.26
N TYR A 27 -4.65 8.16 -1.21
CA TYR A 27 -4.87 7.46 0.06
C TYR A 27 -6.12 7.96 0.77
N SER A 28 -6.46 7.31 1.88
CA SER A 28 -7.50 7.74 2.81
C SER A 28 -6.89 8.05 4.17
N HIS A 29 -7.52 8.95 4.93
CA HIS A 29 -7.00 9.31 6.26
C HIS A 29 -7.19 8.18 7.28
N VAL A 30 -8.32 7.48 7.22
CA VAL A 30 -8.68 6.49 8.23
C VAL A 30 -9.17 5.22 7.57
N ALA A 31 -8.72 4.08 8.06
CA ALA A 31 -9.30 2.78 7.76
C ALA A 31 -9.87 2.22 9.07
N LEU A 32 -11.17 2.00 9.09
CA LEU A 32 -11.86 1.46 10.27
C LEU A 32 -12.26 0.02 9.96
N LEU A 33 -11.92 -0.88 10.87
CA LEU A 33 -12.19 -2.30 10.72
C LEU A 33 -13.34 -2.72 11.64
N PRO A 34 -14.13 -3.73 11.26
CA PRO A 34 -15.22 -4.21 12.09
C PRO A 34 -14.71 -4.96 13.32
N PRO A 35 -15.52 -5.09 14.37
CA PRO A 35 -15.17 -5.93 15.51
C PRO A 35 -14.88 -7.37 15.08
N GLY A 36 -13.88 -7.99 15.71
CA GLY A 36 -13.52 -9.38 15.40
C GLY A 36 -12.85 -9.59 14.05
N ALA A 37 -12.33 -8.52 13.45
CA ALA A 37 -11.65 -8.60 12.17
C ALA A 37 -10.47 -9.58 12.20
N ARG A 38 -10.39 -10.43 11.18
CA ARG A 38 -9.22 -11.27 10.96
C ARG A 38 -8.22 -10.48 10.12
N LEU A 39 -6.99 -10.36 10.60
CA LEU A 39 -5.97 -9.54 9.95
C LEU A 39 -4.80 -10.37 9.47
N ALA A 40 -4.25 -9.98 8.32
CA ALA A 40 -2.94 -10.42 7.88
C ALA A 40 -1.97 -9.24 7.87
N PHE A 41 -0.81 -9.44 8.45
CA PHE A 41 0.27 -8.47 8.41
C PHE A 41 1.26 -8.93 7.37
N ILE A 42 1.38 -8.16 6.28
CA ILE A 42 2.31 -8.48 5.20
C ILE A 42 3.61 -7.72 5.47
N ALA A 43 4.70 -8.46 5.59
CA ALA A 43 6.02 -7.87 5.80
C ALA A 43 6.40 -6.96 4.63
N GLY A 44 7.37 -6.09 4.85
CA GLY A 44 7.89 -5.21 3.82
C GLY A 44 8.32 -5.99 2.57
N GLN A 45 7.82 -5.55 1.42
CA GLN A 45 8.15 -6.11 0.12
C GLN A 45 8.98 -5.11 -0.66
N GLY A 46 10.16 -5.50 -1.06
CA GLY A 46 10.98 -4.73 -1.97
C GLY A 46 10.80 -5.20 -3.41
N GLY A 47 11.62 -4.65 -4.29
CA GLY A 47 11.55 -4.94 -5.72
C GLY A 47 12.34 -6.14 -6.18
N GLU A 48 12.68 -7.07 -5.29
CA GLU A 48 13.41 -8.28 -5.68
C GLU A 48 12.48 -9.24 -6.42
N THR A 49 13.01 -9.82 -7.50
CA THR A 49 12.34 -10.93 -8.19
C THR A 49 12.49 -12.22 -7.39
N VAL A 50 11.78 -13.27 -7.81
CA VAL A 50 11.88 -14.58 -7.18
C VAL A 50 13.32 -15.12 -7.21
N ASP A 51 14.12 -14.71 -8.21
CA ASP A 51 15.53 -15.08 -8.33
C ASP A 51 16.46 -14.17 -7.51
N GLY A 52 15.91 -13.22 -6.77
CA GLY A 52 16.68 -12.30 -5.96
C GLY A 52 17.32 -11.15 -6.74
N ARG A 53 16.92 -10.93 -7.98
CA ARG A 53 17.42 -9.79 -8.78
C ARG A 53 16.68 -8.51 -8.42
N LEU A 54 17.42 -7.41 -8.43
CA LEU A 54 16.91 -6.10 -8.08
C LEU A 54 17.29 -5.11 -9.18
N SER A 55 16.29 -4.52 -9.83
CA SER A 55 16.50 -3.46 -10.81
C SER A 55 17.09 -2.23 -10.13
N ARG A 56 17.89 -1.46 -10.86
CA ARG A 56 18.41 -0.17 -10.39
C ARG A 56 17.40 0.96 -10.61
N ASP A 57 16.36 0.71 -11.40
CA ASP A 57 15.34 1.70 -11.72
C ASP A 57 14.26 1.75 -10.64
N PHE A 58 13.97 2.94 -10.13
CA PHE A 58 13.00 3.12 -9.05
C PHE A 58 11.61 2.59 -9.44
N ARG A 59 11.12 2.97 -10.62
CA ARG A 59 9.78 2.54 -11.08
C ARG A 59 9.68 1.02 -11.18
N GLU A 60 10.73 0.38 -11.70
CA GLU A 60 10.75 -1.08 -11.80
C GLU A 60 10.73 -1.73 -10.42
N GLN A 61 11.46 -1.16 -9.45
CA GLN A 61 11.40 -1.65 -8.08
C GLN A 61 10.00 -1.52 -7.50
N VAL A 62 9.33 -0.39 -7.72
CA VAL A 62 7.97 -0.16 -7.25
C VAL A 62 7.01 -1.20 -7.86
N ARG A 63 7.08 -1.41 -9.17
CA ARG A 63 6.24 -2.41 -9.85
C ARG A 63 6.42 -3.80 -9.28
N GLN A 64 7.66 -4.21 -9.13
CA GLN A 64 7.95 -5.55 -8.61
C GLN A 64 7.51 -5.69 -7.16
N ALA A 65 7.72 -4.66 -6.34
CA ALA A 65 7.30 -4.67 -4.95
C ALA A 65 5.77 -4.79 -4.83
N LEU A 66 5.03 -4.08 -5.66
CA LEU A 66 3.56 -4.17 -5.68
C LEU A 66 3.10 -5.55 -6.15
N ALA A 67 3.77 -6.14 -7.12
CA ALA A 67 3.49 -7.51 -7.56
C ALA A 67 3.77 -8.51 -6.44
N ASN A 68 4.88 -8.34 -5.71
CA ASN A 68 5.21 -9.18 -4.57
C ASN A 68 4.19 -9.05 -3.45
N LEU A 69 3.76 -7.82 -3.16
CA LEU A 69 2.72 -7.55 -2.17
C LEU A 69 1.41 -8.29 -2.54
N ARG A 70 1.02 -8.22 -3.80
CA ARG A 70 -0.18 -8.89 -4.28
C ARG A 70 -0.08 -10.41 -4.10
N LEU A 71 1.06 -11.01 -4.41
CA LEU A 71 1.27 -12.45 -4.22
C LEU A 71 1.14 -12.83 -2.74
N ALA A 72 1.69 -12.02 -1.83
CA ALA A 72 1.59 -12.26 -0.40
C ALA A 72 0.13 -12.16 0.08
N ILE A 73 -0.62 -11.18 -0.40
CA ILE A 73 -2.03 -11.01 -0.06
C ILE A 73 -2.86 -12.19 -0.58
N GLU A 74 -2.64 -12.61 -1.82
CA GLU A 74 -3.34 -13.75 -2.42
C GLU A 74 -3.04 -15.05 -1.67
N ALA A 75 -1.83 -15.21 -1.16
CA ALA A 75 -1.43 -16.40 -0.40
C ALA A 75 -2.27 -16.61 0.86
N VAL A 76 -2.84 -15.56 1.42
CA VAL A 76 -3.72 -15.64 2.60
C VAL A 76 -5.20 -15.49 2.25
N GLY A 77 -5.53 -15.57 0.97
CA GLY A 77 -6.92 -15.50 0.49
C GLY A 77 -7.48 -14.09 0.40
N GLY A 78 -6.63 -13.06 0.44
CA GLY A 78 -7.05 -11.67 0.35
C GLY A 78 -6.99 -11.10 -1.05
N THR A 79 -7.47 -9.87 -1.17
CA THR A 79 -7.42 -9.08 -2.40
C THR A 79 -6.91 -7.67 -2.10
N ALA A 80 -6.52 -6.95 -3.14
CA ALA A 80 -6.03 -5.58 -3.00
C ALA A 80 -7.07 -4.65 -2.35
N GLN A 81 -8.36 -4.90 -2.57
CA GLN A 81 -9.45 -4.09 -2.02
C GLN A 81 -9.64 -4.28 -0.51
N GLN A 82 -8.95 -5.26 0.08
CA GLN A 82 -9.02 -5.53 1.51
C GLN A 82 -7.85 -4.95 2.29
N ILE A 83 -6.97 -4.21 1.62
CA ILE A 83 -5.87 -3.53 2.30
C ILE A 83 -6.44 -2.40 3.15
N ALA A 84 -6.17 -2.45 4.46
CA ALA A 84 -6.56 -1.39 5.38
C ALA A 84 -5.48 -0.32 5.48
N LYS A 85 -4.21 -0.72 5.55
CA LYS A 85 -3.10 0.19 5.78
C LYS A 85 -1.89 -0.20 4.94
N LEU A 86 -1.28 0.80 4.33
CA LEU A 86 0.02 0.70 3.67
C LEU A 86 1.03 1.57 4.41
N THR A 87 2.24 1.07 4.58
CA THR A 87 3.40 1.86 4.97
C THR A 87 4.45 1.72 3.88
N VAL A 88 4.92 2.85 3.37
CA VAL A 88 5.82 2.93 2.23
C VAL A 88 7.12 3.58 2.67
N LEU A 89 8.24 2.94 2.38
CA LEU A 89 9.58 3.42 2.70
C LEU A 89 10.33 3.71 1.40
N ILE A 90 10.85 4.92 1.26
CA ILE A 90 11.53 5.34 0.03
C ILE A 90 12.90 5.93 0.37
N VAL A 91 13.92 5.40 -0.30
CA VAL A 91 15.29 5.94 -0.23
C VAL A 91 15.40 7.09 -1.23
N ASP A 92 16.09 8.17 -0.80
CA ASP A 92 16.29 9.37 -1.64
C ASP A 92 14.95 9.88 -2.19
N HIS A 93 14.02 10.10 -1.29
CA HIS A 93 12.66 10.50 -1.64
C HIS A 93 12.61 11.91 -2.25
N SER A 94 11.69 12.08 -3.20
CA SER A 94 11.37 13.33 -3.86
C SER A 94 9.90 13.32 -4.27
N GLU A 95 9.36 14.49 -4.60
CA GLU A 95 7.99 14.55 -5.15
C GLU A 95 7.89 13.79 -6.48
N ALA A 96 8.98 13.74 -7.27
CA ALA A 96 9.00 12.93 -8.49
C ALA A 96 8.83 11.45 -8.18
N ARG A 97 9.47 10.94 -7.13
CA ARG A 97 9.30 9.56 -6.69
C ARG A 97 7.92 9.30 -6.11
N LEU A 98 7.36 10.27 -5.40
CA LEU A 98 5.98 10.20 -4.95
C LEU A 98 5.02 10.02 -6.12
N GLN A 99 5.22 10.79 -7.20
CA GLN A 99 4.38 10.68 -8.39
C GLN A 99 4.50 9.30 -9.04
N VAL A 100 5.71 8.78 -9.17
CA VAL A 100 5.94 7.43 -9.72
C VAL A 100 5.20 6.38 -8.89
N PHE A 101 5.35 6.45 -7.56
CA PHE A 101 4.65 5.53 -6.66
C PHE A 101 3.13 5.63 -6.84
N GLY A 102 2.59 6.85 -6.87
CA GLY A 102 1.14 7.07 -7.04
C GLY A 102 0.61 6.47 -8.34
N GLU A 103 1.33 6.66 -9.43
CA GLU A 103 0.96 6.10 -10.74
C GLU A 103 0.95 4.57 -10.70
N GLU A 104 1.99 3.97 -10.15
CA GLU A 104 2.09 2.51 -10.06
C GLU A 104 1.06 1.93 -9.09
N LEU A 105 0.76 2.63 -8.01
CA LEU A 105 -0.24 2.20 -7.05
C LEU A 105 -1.63 2.16 -7.68
N VAL A 106 -2.00 3.18 -8.45
CA VAL A 106 -3.28 3.21 -9.18
C VAL A 106 -3.35 2.03 -10.15
N GLY A 107 -2.26 1.76 -10.87
CA GLY A 107 -2.20 0.61 -11.77
C GLY A 107 -2.38 -0.72 -11.05
N ALA A 108 -1.84 -0.85 -9.84
CA ALA A 108 -1.90 -2.10 -9.08
C ALA A 108 -3.23 -2.29 -8.33
N LEU A 109 -3.80 -1.21 -7.75
CA LEU A 109 -5.01 -1.30 -6.94
C LEU A 109 -6.29 -1.00 -7.71
N GLY A 110 -6.17 -0.44 -8.90
CA GLY A 110 -7.33 -0.03 -9.70
C GLY A 110 -7.96 1.28 -9.22
N PRO A 111 -9.08 1.67 -9.84
CA PRO A 111 -9.82 2.88 -9.44
C PRO A 111 -10.52 2.68 -8.11
N GLY A 112 -10.97 3.78 -7.54
CA GLY A 112 -11.72 3.78 -6.28
C GLY A 112 -10.87 4.26 -5.10
N PRO A 113 -11.46 4.29 -3.90
CA PRO A 113 -10.78 4.77 -2.71
C PRO A 113 -9.59 3.88 -2.38
N LYS A 114 -8.52 4.52 -1.91
CA LYS A 114 -7.28 3.86 -1.55
C LYS A 114 -7.19 3.71 -0.04
N PRO A 115 -6.41 2.73 0.46
CA PRO A 115 -6.28 2.51 1.89
C PRO A 115 -5.59 3.67 2.61
N ALA A 116 -5.62 3.64 3.93
CA ALA A 116 -4.77 4.51 4.73
C ALA A 116 -3.31 4.25 4.35
N CYS A 117 -2.50 5.29 4.24
CA CYS A 117 -1.12 5.15 3.82
C CYS A 117 -0.24 6.19 4.50
N THR A 118 0.96 5.78 4.91
CA THR A 118 1.99 6.68 5.40
C THR A 118 3.27 6.39 4.61
N LEU A 119 3.88 7.45 4.07
CA LEU A 119 5.14 7.35 3.35
C LEU A 119 6.25 7.94 4.22
N ILE A 120 7.32 7.17 4.39
CA ILE A 120 8.45 7.52 5.25
C ILE A 120 9.74 7.49 4.42
N PRO A 121 10.39 8.64 4.19
CA PRO A 121 11.72 8.63 3.61
C PRO A 121 12.72 8.00 4.59
N VAL A 122 13.59 7.16 4.08
CA VAL A 122 14.60 6.48 4.89
C VAL A 122 15.98 6.62 4.25
N PRO A 123 17.07 6.62 5.04
CA PRO A 123 18.40 6.76 4.47
C PRO A 123 18.86 5.52 3.70
N ARG A 124 18.39 4.35 4.07
CA ARG A 124 18.65 3.09 3.37
C ARG A 124 17.65 2.03 3.81
N LEU A 125 17.56 0.97 3.05
CA LEU A 125 16.80 -0.23 3.39
C LEU A 125 17.74 -1.38 3.73
N ALA A 126 17.19 -2.58 3.97
CA ALA A 126 17.96 -3.70 4.51
C ALA A 126 19.14 -4.11 3.64
N LEU A 127 18.98 -4.10 2.33
CA LEU A 127 20.01 -4.51 1.38
C LEU A 127 20.43 -3.35 0.49
N ASP A 128 21.69 -3.35 0.08
CA ASP A 128 22.21 -2.33 -0.83
C ASP A 128 21.43 -2.33 -2.14
N GLY A 129 21.17 -1.13 -2.66
CA GLY A 129 20.44 -0.97 -3.91
C GLY A 129 18.91 -0.95 -3.78
N MET A 130 18.37 -1.31 -2.64
CA MET A 130 16.93 -1.18 -2.40
C MET A 130 16.55 0.30 -2.29
N LEU A 131 15.56 0.72 -3.09
CA LEU A 131 15.08 2.10 -3.13
C LEU A 131 13.64 2.23 -2.61
N PHE A 132 12.92 1.13 -2.53
CA PHE A 132 11.49 1.12 -2.22
C PHE A 132 11.13 -0.12 -1.44
N GLU A 133 10.26 0.04 -0.45
CA GLU A 133 9.67 -1.07 0.30
C GLU A 133 8.25 -0.71 0.71
N ILE A 134 7.35 -1.69 0.73
CA ILE A 134 5.95 -1.50 1.09
C ILE A 134 5.48 -2.64 1.96
N GLU A 135 4.78 -2.31 3.04
CA GLU A 135 4.13 -3.28 3.91
C GLU A 135 2.63 -2.99 4.01
N ALA A 136 1.85 -3.97 4.39
CA ALA A 136 0.40 -3.83 4.44
C ALA A 136 -0.22 -4.55 5.63
N VAL A 137 -1.35 -3.99 6.09
CA VAL A 137 -2.29 -4.69 6.97
C VAL A 137 -3.54 -4.95 6.14
N VAL A 138 -3.98 -6.19 6.10
CA VAL A 138 -5.08 -6.63 5.24
C VAL A 138 -6.18 -7.22 6.11
N LEU A 139 -7.42 -6.78 5.84
CA LEU A 139 -8.62 -7.34 6.48
C LEU A 139 -9.08 -8.55 5.65
N LEU A 140 -9.13 -9.73 6.29
CA LEU A 140 -9.56 -10.94 5.62
C LEU A 140 -11.02 -11.23 5.94
N THR A 141 -11.75 -11.77 4.95
CA THR A 141 -13.06 -12.38 5.22
C THR A 141 -12.88 -13.69 5.94
N GLU A 142 -13.82 -14.02 6.81
CA GLU A 142 -13.95 -15.38 7.27
C GLU A 142 -14.45 -16.25 6.09
N ALA A 143 -13.83 -17.39 5.95
CA ALA A 143 -14.23 -18.38 4.96
C ALA A 143 -15.61 -18.95 5.29
#